data_228db7e11a26d86ca9cb4c2155f9107a
#
_entry.id   228db7e11a26d86ca9cb4c2155f9107a
#
_cell.length_a   1.000
_cell.length_b   1.000
_cell.length_c   1.000
_cell.angle_alpha   90.00
_cell.angle_beta   90.00
_cell.angle_gamma   90.00
#
_symmetry.space_group_name_H-M   'P 1'
#
loop_
_entity.id
_entity.type
_entity.pdbx_description
1 polymer ?
#
loop_
_entity_poly.entity_id
_entity_poly.type
_entity_poly.pdbx_seq_one_letter_code
_entity_poly.pdbx_strand_id
1 'polypeptide(L)'
;MLTPAELVGLIGAVAQGDQAAFERLYVATRAKLYGVVLRILRRQDLAEEVIQETYVKIWNSAGQFNPALASPITWMASIARNRAIDIVRKKTEVSIEEEPQAMEVASDSPDPLARREMTEELRRLLECIGRLEPDRQRL
;
A
#
# COMPACT_ATOMS: atom_id res chain seq x y z
N MET A 1 8.91 11.56 -9.85
CA MET A 1 8.97 10.84 -8.58
C MET A 1 9.06 11.83 -7.43
N LEU A 2 8.30 11.60 -6.39
CA LEU A 2 8.28 12.53 -5.27
C LEU A 2 9.50 12.34 -4.38
N THR A 3 9.98 13.46 -3.84
CA THR A 3 11.09 13.43 -2.89
C THR A 3 10.59 12.92 -1.53
N PRO A 4 11.49 12.46 -0.66
CA PRO A 4 11.09 12.07 0.69
C PRO A 4 10.36 13.18 1.44
N ALA A 5 10.80 14.43 1.28
CA ALA A 5 10.15 15.55 1.94
C ALA A 5 8.71 15.72 1.46
N GLU A 6 8.49 15.55 0.17
CA GLU A 6 7.13 15.63 -0.38
C GLU A 6 6.25 14.50 0.15
N LEU A 7 6.80 13.30 0.26
CA LEU A 7 6.06 12.18 0.82
C LEU A 7 5.70 12.41 2.30
N VAL A 8 6.62 12.96 3.07
CA VAL A 8 6.34 13.31 4.45
C VAL A 8 5.17 14.29 4.52
N GLY A 9 5.19 15.30 3.65
CA GLY A 9 4.10 16.26 3.61
C GLY A 9 2.76 15.63 3.26
N LEU A 10 2.76 14.69 2.31
CA LEU A 10 1.54 13.99 1.95
C LEU A 10 1.02 13.14 3.10
N ILE A 11 1.90 12.43 3.78
CA ILE A 11 1.49 11.62 4.93
C ILE A 11 0.90 12.52 6.02
N GLY A 12 1.50 13.66 6.25
CA GLY A 12 0.95 14.61 7.21
C GLY A 12 -0.44 15.10 6.84
N ALA A 13 -0.67 15.36 5.56
CA ALA A 13 -1.99 15.77 5.08
C ALA A 13 -2.99 14.61 5.20
N VAL A 14 -2.56 13.39 4.91
CA VAL A 14 -3.41 12.21 5.09
C VAL A 14 -3.82 12.07 6.54
N ALA A 15 -2.91 12.36 7.47
CA ALA A 15 -3.22 12.32 8.89
C ALA A 15 -4.33 13.29 9.27
N GLN A 16 -4.50 14.34 8.48
CA GLN A 16 -5.57 15.31 8.69
C GLN A 16 -6.85 14.96 7.94
N GLY A 17 -6.88 13.82 7.27
CA GLY A 17 -8.06 13.39 6.55
C GLY A 17 -8.14 13.88 5.10
N ASP A 18 -7.05 14.31 4.53
CA ASP A 18 -7.03 14.85 3.17
C ASP A 18 -7.01 13.71 2.16
N GLN A 19 -8.15 13.44 1.54
CA GLN A 19 -8.25 12.37 0.56
C GLN A 19 -7.47 12.65 -0.72
N ALA A 20 -7.37 13.90 -1.12
CA ALA A 20 -6.59 14.25 -2.30
C ALA A 20 -5.10 13.94 -2.08
N ALA A 21 -4.61 14.23 -0.88
CA ALA A 21 -3.23 13.88 -0.55
C ALA A 21 -3.03 12.37 -0.54
N PHE A 22 -4.00 11.64 -0.03
CA PHE A 22 -3.94 10.18 -0.03
C PHE A 22 -3.89 9.63 -1.45
N GLU A 23 -4.69 10.18 -2.34
CA GLU A 23 -4.67 9.76 -3.73
C GLU A 23 -3.30 10.00 -4.36
N ARG A 24 -2.71 11.15 -4.12
CA ARG A 24 -1.38 11.45 -4.64
C ARG A 24 -0.33 10.52 -4.06
N LEU A 25 -0.43 10.22 -2.78
CA LEU A 25 0.49 9.30 -2.13
C LEU A 25 0.38 7.92 -2.74
N TYR A 26 -0.85 7.45 -2.94
CA TYR A 26 -1.10 6.14 -3.55
C TYR A 26 -0.48 6.06 -4.94
N VAL A 27 -0.77 7.02 -5.79
CA VAL A 27 -0.26 7.01 -7.17
C VAL A 27 1.26 7.04 -7.20
N ALA A 28 1.86 7.78 -6.28
CA ALA A 28 3.32 7.93 -6.26
C ALA A 28 4.05 6.69 -5.75
N THR A 29 3.43 5.87 -4.92
CA THR A 29 4.15 4.82 -4.20
C THR A 29 3.65 3.41 -4.46
N ARG A 30 2.48 3.26 -5.07
CA ARG A 30 1.88 1.94 -5.22
C ARG A 30 2.78 0.93 -5.94
N ALA A 31 3.39 1.35 -7.04
CA ALA A 31 4.20 0.42 -7.83
C ALA A 31 5.36 -0.13 -7.01
N LYS A 32 5.96 0.72 -6.21
CA LYS A 32 7.09 0.32 -5.39
C LYS A 32 6.67 -0.65 -4.29
N LEU A 33 5.59 -0.35 -3.61
CA LEU A 33 5.10 -1.22 -2.55
C LEU A 33 4.58 -2.53 -3.13
N TYR A 34 3.93 -2.48 -4.26
CA TYR A 34 3.46 -3.68 -4.94
C TYR A 34 4.64 -4.60 -5.28
N GLY A 35 5.74 -4.03 -5.76
CA GLY A 35 6.92 -4.82 -6.05
C GLY A 35 7.47 -5.54 -4.84
N VAL A 36 7.50 -4.85 -3.69
CA VAL A 36 7.96 -5.47 -2.44
C VAL A 36 7.07 -6.65 -2.06
N VAL A 37 5.76 -6.43 -2.10
CA VAL A 37 4.80 -7.45 -1.68
C VAL A 37 4.81 -8.63 -2.65
N LEU A 38 4.89 -8.35 -3.95
CA LEU A 38 4.88 -9.40 -4.95
C LEU A 38 6.09 -10.32 -4.83
N ARG A 39 7.24 -9.77 -4.48
CA ARG A 39 8.43 -10.60 -4.27
C ARG A 39 8.25 -11.56 -3.11
N ILE A 40 7.49 -11.17 -2.12
CA ILE A 40 7.26 -12.03 -0.95
C ILE A 40 6.17 -13.04 -1.22
N LEU A 41 5.05 -12.61 -1.78
CA LEU A 41 3.89 -13.46 -1.95
C LEU A 41 3.92 -14.29 -3.23
N ARG A 42 4.53 -13.74 -4.28
CA ARG A 42 4.65 -14.40 -5.58
C ARG A 42 3.32 -14.74 -6.22
N ARG A 43 2.27 -14.04 -5.83
CA ARG A 43 0.94 -14.18 -6.41
C ARG A 43 0.34 -12.79 -6.54
N GLN A 44 -0.16 -12.48 -7.74
CA GLN A 44 -0.69 -11.16 -8.02
C GLN A 44 -1.97 -10.89 -7.23
N ASP A 45 -2.84 -11.90 -7.12
CA ASP A 45 -4.10 -11.72 -6.41
C ASP A 45 -3.86 -11.38 -4.93
N LEU A 46 -2.94 -12.09 -4.30
CA LEU A 46 -2.61 -11.81 -2.90
C LEU A 46 -1.88 -10.48 -2.75
N ALA A 47 -1.01 -10.16 -3.70
CA ALA A 47 -0.29 -8.91 -3.65
C ALA A 47 -1.24 -7.72 -3.74
N GLU A 48 -2.24 -7.79 -4.61
CA GLU A 48 -3.21 -6.71 -4.74
C GLU A 48 -4.03 -6.56 -3.47
N GLU A 49 -4.41 -7.68 -2.86
CA GLU A 49 -5.13 -7.64 -1.62
C GLU A 49 -4.33 -7.00 -0.49
N VAL A 50 -3.05 -7.37 -0.38
CA VAL A 50 -2.19 -6.79 0.63
C VAL A 50 -1.97 -5.31 0.39
N ILE A 51 -1.85 -4.90 -0.86
CA ILE A 51 -1.68 -3.48 -1.18
C ILE A 51 -2.90 -2.69 -0.72
N GLN A 52 -4.10 -3.19 -0.97
CA GLN A 52 -5.28 -2.49 -0.50
C GLN A 52 -5.32 -2.39 1.02
N GLU A 53 -5.03 -3.48 1.69
CA GLU A 53 -4.98 -3.47 3.15
C GLU A 53 -3.91 -2.52 3.67
N THR A 54 -2.78 -2.46 2.99
CA THR A 54 -1.69 -1.58 3.36
C THR A 54 -2.13 -0.13 3.32
N TYR A 55 -2.80 0.28 2.25
CA TYR A 55 -3.21 1.67 2.13
C TYR A 55 -4.31 2.06 3.09
N VAL A 56 -5.21 1.13 3.41
CA VAL A 56 -6.17 1.38 4.48
C VAL A 56 -5.45 1.60 5.80
N LYS A 57 -4.44 0.80 6.07
CA LYS A 57 -3.67 0.95 7.30
C LYS A 57 -2.87 2.24 7.31
N ILE A 58 -2.32 2.63 6.17
CA ILE A 58 -1.62 3.91 6.06
C ILE A 58 -2.57 5.05 6.38
N TRP A 59 -3.77 5.02 5.83
CA TRP A 59 -4.77 6.03 6.13
C TRP A 59 -5.04 6.12 7.63
N ASN A 60 -5.22 4.99 8.27
CA ASN A 60 -5.54 4.95 9.70
C ASN A 60 -4.36 5.26 10.59
N SER A 61 -3.13 5.07 10.10
CA SER A 61 -1.93 5.19 10.92
C SER A 61 -1.08 6.40 10.56
N ALA A 62 -1.52 7.23 9.62
CA ALA A 62 -0.70 8.34 9.15
C ALA A 62 -0.29 9.26 10.27
N GLY A 63 -1.15 9.46 11.27
CA GLY A 63 -0.82 10.30 12.41
C GLY A 63 0.27 9.74 13.31
N GLN A 64 0.58 8.47 13.18
CA GLN A 64 1.62 7.83 13.98
C GLN A 64 2.99 7.83 13.30
N PHE A 65 3.03 8.24 12.03
CA PHE A 65 4.30 8.26 11.32
C PHE A 65 5.23 9.30 11.91
N ASN A 66 6.46 8.92 12.17
CA ASN A 66 7.46 9.83 12.71
C ASN A 66 8.64 9.89 11.75
N PRO A 67 8.82 11.02 11.04
CA PRO A 67 9.91 11.12 10.07
C PRO A 67 11.30 11.08 10.68
N ALA A 68 11.41 11.29 11.99
CA ALA A 68 12.69 11.16 12.67
C ALA A 68 13.13 9.70 12.82
N LEU A 69 12.18 8.76 12.78
CA LEU A 69 12.49 7.35 12.99
C LEU A 69 12.68 6.57 11.71
N ALA A 70 12.03 6.97 10.63
CA ALA A 70 12.13 6.23 9.38
C ALA A 70 11.76 7.13 8.22
N SER A 71 12.27 6.81 7.04
CA SER A 71 11.83 7.51 5.84
C SER A 71 10.40 7.10 5.51
N PRO A 72 9.66 7.94 4.78
CA PRO A 72 8.27 7.64 4.47
C PRO A 72 8.11 6.34 3.69
N ILE A 73 8.97 6.10 2.70
CA ILE A 73 8.83 4.88 1.91
C ILE A 73 9.17 3.64 2.74
N THR A 74 10.15 3.74 3.62
CA THR A 74 10.52 2.64 4.51
C THR A 74 9.37 2.31 5.46
N TRP A 75 8.73 3.33 6.01
CA TRP A 75 7.59 3.13 6.90
C TRP A 75 6.43 2.44 6.18
N MET A 76 6.10 2.93 5.00
CA MET A 76 5.03 2.34 4.20
C MET A 76 5.37 0.91 3.79
N ALA A 77 6.61 0.71 3.36
CA ALA A 77 7.05 -0.62 2.92
C ALA A 77 7.04 -1.62 4.08
N SER A 78 7.36 -1.18 5.28
CA SER A 78 7.33 -2.07 6.42
C SER A 78 5.92 -2.55 6.75
N ILE A 79 4.93 -1.69 6.57
CA ILE A 79 3.53 -2.09 6.76
C ILE A 79 3.16 -3.17 5.75
N ALA A 80 3.48 -2.93 4.48
CA ALA A 80 3.17 -3.88 3.42
C ALA A 80 3.91 -5.19 3.61
N ARG A 81 5.19 -5.11 3.93
CA ARG A 81 6.03 -6.27 4.12
C ARG A 81 5.56 -7.13 5.29
N ASN A 82 5.24 -6.50 6.40
CA ASN A 82 4.80 -7.23 7.57
C ASN A 82 3.52 -8.01 7.28
N ARG A 83 2.60 -7.40 6.57
CA ARG A 83 1.36 -8.10 6.21
C ARG A 83 1.63 -9.25 5.25
N ALA A 84 2.51 -9.05 4.27
CA ALA A 84 2.85 -10.09 3.31
C ALA A 84 3.52 -11.29 4.00
N ILE A 85 4.45 -10.99 4.90
CA ILE A 85 5.14 -12.05 5.66
C ILE A 85 4.14 -12.82 6.53
N ASP A 86 3.19 -12.11 7.11
CA ASP A 86 2.17 -12.74 7.93
C ASP A 86 1.35 -13.75 7.12
N ILE A 87 0.99 -13.41 5.90
CA ILE A 87 0.25 -14.30 5.03
C ILE A 87 1.08 -15.53 4.65
N VAL A 88 2.35 -15.33 4.31
CA VAL A 88 3.23 -16.45 3.97
C VAL A 88 3.38 -17.39 5.16
N ARG A 89 3.51 -16.81 6.33
CA ARG A 89 3.67 -17.62 7.55
C ARG A 89 2.45 -18.47 7.81
N LYS A 90 1.26 -17.91 7.64
CA LYS A 90 0.02 -18.64 7.82
C LYS A 90 -0.15 -19.73 6.77
N LYS A 91 0.22 -19.44 5.52
CA LYS A 91 0.13 -20.43 4.47
C LYS A 91 1.06 -21.61 4.72
N THR A 92 2.24 -21.34 5.22
CA THR A 92 3.19 -22.40 5.53
C THR A 92 2.66 -23.34 6.60
N GLU A 93 1.90 -22.81 7.54
CA GLU A 93 1.32 -23.65 8.58
C GLU A 93 0.19 -24.52 8.07
N VAL A 94 -0.54 -24.05 7.07
CA VAL A 94 -1.73 -24.74 6.59
C VAL A 94 -1.42 -25.71 5.47
N SER A 95 -0.51 -25.35 4.57
CA SER A 95 -0.22 -26.18 3.41
C SER A 95 1.21 -25.95 2.97
N ILE A 96 1.96 -27.04 2.99
CA ILE A 96 3.36 -27.01 2.58
C ILE A 96 3.50 -27.28 1.11
N GLU A 97 2.43 -27.63 0.43
CA GLU A 97 2.54 -28.23 -0.89
C GLU A 97 2.41 -27.29 -2.06
N GLU A 98 2.08 -26.05 -1.82
CA GLU A 98 1.98 -25.13 -2.93
C GLU A 98 3.35 -24.66 -3.36
N GLU A 99 3.73 -25.06 -4.56
CA GLU A 99 4.97 -24.57 -5.12
C GLU A 99 4.83 -23.13 -5.51
N PRO A 100 5.76 -22.28 -5.08
CA PRO A 100 5.74 -20.91 -5.52
C PRO A 100 6.01 -20.88 -7.01
N GLN A 101 5.08 -20.35 -7.75
CA GLN A 101 5.29 -20.14 -9.16
C GLN A 101 6.24 -18.99 -9.35
N ALA A 102 7.22 -19.20 -10.19
CA ALA A 102 8.14 -18.13 -10.54
C ALA A 102 7.33 -17.07 -11.28
N MET A 103 7.30 -15.90 -10.74
CA MET A 103 6.62 -14.79 -11.38
C MET A 103 7.62 -13.75 -11.78
N GLU A 104 7.44 -13.26 -12.98
CA GLU A 104 8.26 -12.16 -13.42
C GLU A 104 7.84 -10.91 -12.69
N VAL A 105 8.81 -10.20 -12.18
CA VAL A 105 8.56 -8.92 -11.55
C VAL A 105 8.12 -7.95 -12.64
N ALA A 106 6.96 -7.37 -12.47
CA ALA A 106 6.46 -6.40 -13.43
C ALA A 106 7.42 -5.25 -13.55
N SER A 107 7.62 -4.78 -14.76
CA SER A 107 8.46 -3.62 -14.97
C SER A 107 7.83 -2.41 -14.30
N ASP A 108 8.67 -1.44 -13.98
CA ASP A 108 8.18 -0.23 -13.33
C ASP A 108 7.41 0.67 -14.28
N SER A 109 7.41 0.35 -15.57
CA SER A 109 6.69 1.15 -16.54
C SER A 109 5.23 0.73 -16.58
N PRO A 110 4.31 1.58 -16.17
CA PRO A 110 2.90 1.23 -16.23
C PRO A 110 2.41 1.30 -17.67
N ASP A 111 1.73 0.26 -18.11
CA ASP A 111 1.03 0.35 -19.39
C ASP A 111 -0.36 0.96 -19.16
N PRO A 112 -1.06 1.30 -20.23
CA PRO A 112 -2.37 1.96 -20.08
C PRO A 112 -3.39 1.10 -19.33
N LEU A 113 -3.31 -0.21 -19.48
CA LEU A 113 -4.24 -1.10 -18.79
C LEU A 113 -3.98 -1.11 -17.30
N ALA A 114 -2.71 -1.16 -16.90
CA ALA A 114 -2.35 -1.13 -15.49
C ALA A 114 -2.79 0.18 -14.84
N ARG A 115 -2.71 1.29 -15.58
CA ARG A 115 -3.18 2.57 -15.05
C ARG A 115 -4.68 2.58 -14.82
N ARG A 116 -5.42 1.96 -15.73
CA ARG A 116 -6.86 1.90 -15.59
C ARG A 116 -7.25 1.07 -14.38
N GLU A 117 -6.60 -0.06 -14.20
CA GLU A 117 -6.86 -0.92 -13.03
C GLU A 117 -6.51 -0.21 -11.74
N MET A 118 -5.43 0.53 -11.73
CA MET A 118 -5.03 1.30 -10.56
C MET A 118 -6.06 2.36 -10.21
N THR A 119 -6.65 3.01 -11.22
CA THR A 119 -7.65 4.02 -10.99
C THR A 119 -8.90 3.43 -10.34
N GLU A 120 -9.32 2.25 -10.79
CA GLU A 120 -10.47 1.59 -10.20
C GLU A 120 -10.20 1.12 -8.79
N GLU A 121 -9.03 0.58 -8.57
CA GLU A 121 -8.62 0.17 -7.24
C GLU A 121 -8.57 1.35 -6.28
N LEU A 122 -8.04 2.47 -6.74
CA LEU A 122 -8.00 3.68 -5.94
C LEU A 122 -9.40 4.17 -5.59
N ARG A 123 -10.32 4.12 -6.55
CA ARG A 123 -11.69 4.52 -6.30
C ARG A 123 -12.32 3.67 -5.20
N ARG A 124 -12.11 2.37 -5.24
CA ARG A 124 -12.62 1.49 -4.20
C ARG A 124 -12.01 1.79 -2.84
N LEU A 125 -10.72 2.09 -2.83
CA LEU A 125 -10.07 2.47 -1.59
C LEU A 125 -10.65 3.74 -1.01
N LEU A 126 -10.90 4.74 -1.84
CA LEU A 126 -11.46 6.00 -1.38
C LEU A 126 -12.88 5.81 -0.85
N GLU A 127 -13.66 4.94 -1.47
CA GLU A 127 -14.97 4.62 -0.97
C GLU A 127 -14.90 3.91 0.38
N CYS A 128 -13.99 2.97 0.50
CA CYS A 128 -13.78 2.24 1.75
C CYS A 128 -13.36 3.19 2.86
N ILE A 129 -12.43 4.08 2.56
CA ILE A 129 -11.94 5.07 3.50
C ILE A 129 -13.07 6.00 3.92
N GLY A 130 -13.90 6.40 2.98
CA GLY A 130 -15.03 7.26 3.30
C GLY A 130 -16.01 6.62 4.27
N ARG A 131 -16.17 5.32 4.22
CA ARG A 131 -17.02 4.62 5.17
C ARG A 131 -16.40 4.50 6.56
N LEU A 132 -15.09 4.53 6.64
CA LEU A 132 -14.39 4.39 7.91
C LEU A 132 -14.23 5.70 8.64
N GLU A 133 -14.83 6.76 8.16
CA GLU A 133 -14.29 8.07 8.36
C GLU A 133 -15.01 9.00 9.32
N PRO A 134 -16.13 8.67 9.98
CA PRO A 134 -16.80 9.71 10.75
C PRO A 134 -15.94 10.33 11.84
N ASP A 135 -15.14 9.53 12.51
CA ASP A 135 -14.37 10.03 13.65
C ASP A 135 -13.14 10.79 13.23
N ARG A 136 -12.55 10.38 12.12
CA ARG A 136 -11.30 10.98 11.69
C ARG A 136 -11.50 12.37 11.09
N GLN A 137 -12.61 12.54 10.41
CA GLN A 137 -12.90 13.83 9.79
C GLN A 137 -13.30 14.90 10.80
N ARG A 138 -13.58 14.51 12.01
CA ARG A 138 -13.99 15.47 13.04
C ARG A 138 -12.83 16.17 13.70
N LEU A 139 -11.63 15.79 13.39
CA LEU A 139 -10.50 16.48 13.94
C LEU A 139 -10.26 17.76 13.18
#